data_8adcccb86ea6ceafc27c1738c06a9fc7
#
_entry.id   8adcccb86ea6ceafc27c1738c06a9fc7
#
_cell.length_a   1.000
_cell.length_b   1.000
_cell.length_c   1.000
_cell.angle_alpha   90.00
_cell.angle_beta   90.00
_cell.angle_gamma   90.00
#
_symmetry.space_group_name_H-M   'P 1'
#
loop_
_entity.id
_entity.type
_entity.pdbx_description
1 polymer ?
#
loop_
_entity_poly.entity_id
_entity_poly.type
_entity_poly.pdbx_seq_one_letter_code
_entity_poly.pdbx_strand_id
1 'polypeptide(L)' 'NGAKFLEMGNNRDASFYELAGDFYKYFGENKLANENYNLAISANTDETQKNLINLKRPR' A
#
# COMPACT_ATOMS: atom_id res chain seq x y z
N ASN A 1 23.09 11.36 -6.33
CA ASN A 1 22.76 12.02 -7.56
C ASN A 1 21.27 11.92 -7.85
N GLY A 2 20.78 12.68 -8.85
CA GLY A 2 19.37 12.78 -9.11
C GLY A 2 18.70 11.47 -9.50
N ALA A 3 19.36 10.65 -10.30
CA ALA A 3 18.80 9.39 -10.74
C ALA A 3 18.56 8.45 -9.56
N LYS A 4 19.52 8.39 -8.66
CA LYS A 4 19.39 7.54 -7.48
C LYS A 4 18.27 8.05 -6.58
N PHE A 5 18.17 9.34 -6.46
CA PHE A 5 17.11 9.94 -5.65
C PHE A 5 15.75 9.59 -6.24
N LEU A 6 15.61 9.67 -7.56
CA LEU A 6 14.36 9.33 -8.21
C LEU A 6 14.01 7.86 -8.03
N GLU A 7 15.01 6.99 -8.07
CA GLU A 7 14.76 5.58 -7.81
C GLU A 7 14.20 5.37 -6.42
N MET A 8 14.77 6.05 -5.42
CA MET A 8 14.29 5.95 -4.07
C MET A 8 12.88 6.49 -3.94
N GLY A 9 12.61 7.60 -4.61
CA GLY A 9 11.29 8.21 -4.60
C GLY A 9 10.24 7.36 -5.30
N ASN A 10 10.67 6.53 -6.23
CA ASN A 10 9.77 5.66 -6.98
C ASN A 10 9.71 4.25 -6.40
N ASN A 11 10.48 3.98 -5.36
CA ASN A 11 10.49 2.67 -4.76
C ASN A 11 9.21 2.46 -3.95
N ARG A 12 8.24 1.84 -4.57
CA ARG A 12 6.93 1.61 -3.97
C ARG A 12 6.90 0.24 -3.34
N ASP A 13 7.15 0.20 -2.05
CA ASP A 13 7.12 -1.04 -1.31
C ASP A 13 5.74 -1.24 -0.66
N ALA A 14 5.61 -2.33 0.10
CA ALA A 14 4.35 -2.66 0.75
C ALA A 14 3.87 -1.55 1.67
N SER A 15 4.80 -0.91 2.38
CA SER A 15 4.45 0.17 3.30
C SER A 15 3.85 1.36 2.55
N PHE A 16 4.40 1.68 1.40
CA PHE A 16 3.87 2.76 0.58
C PHE A 16 2.43 2.49 0.18
N TYR A 17 2.16 1.30 -0.31
CA TYR A 17 0.81 0.95 -0.77
C TYR A 17 -0.16 0.85 0.39
N GLU A 18 0.29 0.34 1.52
CA GLU A 18 -0.55 0.26 2.70
C GLU A 18 -0.96 1.66 3.16
N LEU A 19 -0.01 2.58 3.19
CA LEU A 19 -0.27 3.95 3.58
C LEU A 19 -1.22 4.63 2.61
N ALA A 20 -1.03 4.40 1.31
CA ALA A 20 -1.91 4.94 0.30
C ALA A 20 -3.33 4.40 0.46
N GLY A 21 -3.46 3.12 0.75
CA GLY A 21 -4.76 2.51 1.01
C GLY A 21 -5.45 3.15 2.20
N ASP A 22 -4.70 3.38 3.28
CA ASP A 22 -5.24 4.04 4.46
C ASP A 22 -5.74 5.44 4.13
N PHE A 23 -4.97 6.16 3.32
CA PHE A 23 -5.31 7.51 2.91
C PHE A 23 -6.62 7.54 2.14
N TYR A 24 -6.76 6.66 1.15
CA TYR A 24 -7.97 6.60 0.35
C TYR A 24 -9.17 6.14 1.19
N LYS A 25 -8.94 5.20 2.09
CA LYS A 25 -9.99 4.73 2.98
C LYS A 25 -10.52 5.88 3.85
N TYR A 26 -9.63 6.71 4.33
CA TYR A 26 -9.98 7.87 5.15
C TYR A 26 -10.93 8.81 4.38
N PHE A 27 -10.70 8.96 3.10
CA PHE A 27 -11.52 9.84 2.26
C PHE A 27 -12.73 9.15 1.65
N GLY A 28 -12.98 7.91 2.01
CA GLY A 28 -14.14 7.19 1.50
C GLY A 28 -13.97 6.61 0.11
N GLU A 29 -12.76 6.66 -0.44
CA GLU A 29 -12.44 6.10 -1.74
C GLU A 29 -12.14 4.60 -1.61
N ASN A 30 -13.18 3.82 -1.32
CA ASN A 30 -13.02 2.41 -0.97
C ASN A 30 -12.40 1.59 -2.11
N LYS A 31 -12.78 1.90 -3.34
CA LYS A 31 -12.24 1.18 -4.48
C LYS A 31 -10.73 1.38 -4.60
N LEU A 32 -10.29 2.64 -4.50
CA LEU A 32 -8.87 2.95 -4.58
C LEU A 32 -8.12 2.40 -3.37
N ALA A 33 -8.75 2.46 -2.21
CA ALA A 33 -8.16 1.88 -1.00
C ALA A 33 -7.91 0.39 -1.20
N ASN A 34 -8.91 -0.34 -1.70
CA ASN A 34 -8.77 -1.77 -1.95
C ASN A 34 -7.67 -2.07 -2.97
N GLU A 35 -7.59 -1.28 -4.03
CA GLU A 35 -6.56 -1.47 -5.04
C GLU A 35 -5.16 -1.32 -4.42
N ASN A 36 -4.98 -0.30 -3.59
CA ASN A 36 -3.68 -0.08 -2.96
C ASN A 36 -3.37 -1.14 -1.92
N TYR A 37 -4.38 -1.57 -1.16
CA TYR A 37 -4.17 -2.66 -0.21
C TYR A 37 -3.80 -3.96 -0.93
N ASN A 38 -4.41 -4.23 -2.08
CA ASN A 38 -4.05 -5.40 -2.88
C ASN A 38 -2.60 -5.32 -3.34
N LEU A 39 -2.16 -4.14 -3.76
CA LEU A 39 -0.76 -3.94 -4.14
C LEU A 39 0.18 -4.14 -2.95
N ALA A 40 -0.25 -3.66 -1.78
CA ALA A 40 0.53 -3.84 -0.56
C ALA A 40 0.69 -5.31 -0.23
N ILE A 41 -0.37 -6.08 -0.35
CA ILE A 41 -0.34 -7.52 -0.10
C ILE A 41 0.60 -8.20 -1.08
N SER A 42 0.50 -7.84 -2.35
CA SER A 42 1.35 -8.41 -3.40
C SER A 42 2.83 -8.12 -3.16
N ALA A 43 3.13 -6.93 -2.66
CA ALA A 43 4.51 -6.50 -2.44
C ALA A 43 5.08 -7.00 -1.11
N ASN A 44 4.24 -7.51 -0.24
CA ASN A 44 4.66 -7.93 1.10
C ASN A 44 5.04 -9.40 1.11
N THR A 45 6.11 -9.73 1.83
CA THR A 45 6.54 -11.12 2.00
C THR A 45 6.15 -11.68 3.36
N ASP A 46 5.63 -10.84 4.24
CA ASP A 46 5.27 -11.24 5.60
C ASP A 46 3.78 -11.58 5.67
N GLU A 47 3.47 -12.84 5.96
CA GLU A 47 2.08 -13.30 6.05
C GLU A 47 1.30 -12.55 7.11
N THR A 48 1.94 -12.23 8.24
CA THR A 48 1.28 -11.49 9.31
C THR A 48 0.82 -10.12 8.81
N GLN A 49 1.68 -9.43 8.08
CA GLN A 49 1.35 -8.13 7.51
C GLN A 49 0.24 -8.23 6.48
N LYS A 50 0.30 -9.26 5.63
CA LYS A 50 -0.76 -9.49 4.66
C LYS A 50 -2.11 -9.66 5.35
N ASN A 51 -2.15 -10.43 6.42
CA ASN A 51 -3.38 -10.65 7.17
C ASN A 51 -3.89 -9.38 7.80
N LEU A 52 -2.99 -8.56 8.35
CA LEU A 52 -3.38 -7.29 8.95
C LEU A 52 -4.00 -6.36 7.90
N ILE A 53 -3.42 -6.31 6.72
CA ILE A 53 -3.94 -5.48 5.63
C ILE A 53 -5.32 -5.98 5.22
N ASN A 54 -5.50 -7.28 5.12
CA ASN A 54 -6.80 -7.86 4.78
C ASN A 54 -7.87 -7.50 5.80
N LEU A 55 -7.50 -7.45 7.08
CA LEU A 55 -8.45 -7.13 8.13
C LEU A 55 -8.93 -5.70 8.08
N LYS A 56 -8.09 -4.79 7.65
CA LYS A 56 -8.43 -3.36 7.68
C LYS A 56 -8.94 -2.81 6.36
N ARG A 57 -8.87 -3.57 5.30
CA ARG A 57 -9.31 -3.02 4.02
C ARG A 57 -10.83 -2.94 3.95
N PRO A 58 -11.37 -1.91 3.28
CA PRO A 58 -12.82 -1.72 3.19
C PRO A 58 -13.47 -2.78 2.33
N ARG A 59 -14.72 -3.04 2.60
CA ARG A 59 -15.52 -4.03 1.86
C ARG A 59 -16.40 -3.36 0.84
#